data_36917817a37f1b8f188aa74dd1523bab
#
_entry.id   36917817a37f1b8f188aa74dd1523bab
#
_cell.length_a   1.000
_cell.length_b   1.000
_cell.length_c   1.000
_cell.angle_alpha   90.00
_cell.angle_beta   90.00
_cell.angle_gamma   90.00
#
_symmetry.space_group_name_H-M   'P 1'
#
loop_
_entity.id
_entity.type
_entity.pdbx_description
1 polymer ?
#
loop_
_entity_poly.entity_id
_entity_poly.type
_entity_poly.pdbx_seq_one_letter_code
_entity_poly.pdbx_strand_id
1 'polypeptide(L)'
;MKDKIQKPDSEWQEKLTKEQFKVCRQKGTEQAFSGKYWDCHDRGTYHCACCDEPLFSSITKFDSGTGWPSFYQSTDPKSVATEDDSTFFMRRVEALCSKCDAHLGHVFEDGPQPTGLRYCINSASLDFKKSKTT
;
A
#
# COMPACT_ATOMS: atom_id res chain seq x y z
N MET A 1 4.31 -13.14 -16.38
CA MET A 1 5.05 -12.96 -15.11
C MET A 1 5.78 -11.64 -15.15
N LYS A 2 5.57 -10.80 -14.13
CA LYS A 2 6.26 -9.51 -14.07
C LYS A 2 7.66 -9.71 -13.52
N ASP A 3 8.64 -9.10 -14.17
CA ASP A 3 10.00 -9.08 -13.66
C ASP A 3 10.07 -8.13 -12.47
N LYS A 4 10.63 -8.60 -11.38
CA LYS A 4 10.78 -7.77 -10.19
C LYS A 4 11.88 -6.74 -10.37
N ILE A 5 11.61 -5.54 -9.88
CA ILE A 5 12.60 -4.48 -9.83
C ILE A 5 13.43 -4.68 -8.57
N GLN A 6 14.73 -4.88 -8.74
CA GLN A 6 15.66 -5.05 -7.63
C GLN A 6 16.74 -3.98 -7.71
N LYS A 7 16.88 -3.22 -6.64
CA LYS A 7 17.89 -2.16 -6.55
C LYS A 7 18.51 -2.19 -5.16
N PRO A 8 19.80 -1.81 -5.03
CA PRO A 8 20.39 -1.68 -3.69
C PRO A 8 19.72 -0.57 -2.91
N ASP A 9 19.77 -0.67 -1.58
CA ASP A 9 19.12 0.29 -0.70
C ASP A 9 19.58 1.72 -0.97
N SER A 10 20.84 1.91 -1.36
CA SER A 10 21.35 3.25 -1.65
C SER A 10 20.59 3.93 -2.79
N GLU A 11 20.18 3.17 -3.81
CA GLU A 11 19.37 3.73 -4.90
C GLU A 11 17.97 4.11 -4.45
N TRP A 12 17.37 3.27 -3.60
CA TRP A 12 16.06 3.58 -3.04
C TRP A 12 16.11 4.82 -2.14
N GLN A 13 17.19 4.98 -1.36
CA GLN A 13 17.36 6.15 -0.50
C GLN A 13 17.46 7.44 -1.29
N GLU A 14 18.07 7.40 -2.46
CA GLU A 14 18.16 8.59 -3.33
C GLU A 14 16.80 8.96 -3.93
N LYS A 15 15.99 7.97 -4.26
CA LYS A 15 14.69 8.17 -4.91
C LYS A 15 13.59 8.55 -3.93
N LEU A 16 13.61 7.98 -2.73
CA LEU A 16 12.52 8.09 -1.76
C LEU A 16 12.83 9.10 -0.67
N THR A 17 11.79 9.66 -0.06
CA THR A 17 11.96 10.42 1.17
C THR A 17 12.38 9.47 2.28
N LYS A 18 12.86 10.02 3.40
CA LYS A 18 13.24 9.19 4.55
C LYS A 18 12.08 8.34 5.05
N GLU A 19 10.89 8.93 5.13
CA GLU A 19 9.70 8.20 5.58
C GLU A 19 9.31 7.11 4.59
N GLN A 20 9.33 7.41 3.29
CA GLN A 20 9.02 6.41 2.27
C GLN A 20 9.99 5.24 2.32
N PHE A 21 11.28 5.54 2.46
CA PHE A 21 12.29 4.49 2.55
C PHE A 21 12.08 3.62 3.78
N LYS A 22 11.83 4.25 4.93
CA LYS A 22 11.60 3.52 6.17
C LYS A 22 10.40 2.58 6.07
N VAL A 23 9.32 3.06 5.49
CA VAL A 23 8.09 2.25 5.35
C VAL A 23 8.26 1.18 4.26
N CYS A 24 8.71 1.57 3.08
CA CYS A 24 8.71 0.67 1.92
C CYS A 24 9.83 -0.36 1.94
N ARG A 25 11.02 0.03 2.42
CA ARG A 25 12.18 -0.85 2.34
C ARG A 25 12.62 -1.39 3.69
N GLN A 26 12.17 -0.80 4.81
CA GLN A 26 12.54 -1.24 6.15
C GLN A 26 11.32 -1.72 6.96
N LYS A 27 10.20 -1.95 6.28
CA LYS A 27 8.96 -2.46 6.87
C LYS A 27 8.43 -1.63 8.03
N GLY A 28 8.61 -0.31 7.94
CA GLY A 28 8.07 0.60 8.94
C GLY A 28 6.56 0.79 8.78
N THR A 29 5.96 1.43 9.78
CA THR A 29 4.54 1.78 9.76
C THR A 29 4.41 3.26 10.08
N GLU A 30 3.67 3.99 9.24
CA GLU A 30 3.41 5.40 9.53
C GLU A 30 2.43 5.51 10.69
N GLN A 31 2.45 6.65 11.38
CA GLN A 31 1.50 6.91 12.45
C GLN A 31 0.10 7.09 11.88
N ALA A 32 -0.90 6.53 12.57
CA ALA A 32 -2.30 6.68 12.15
C ALA A 32 -2.69 8.16 12.08
N PHE A 33 -3.49 8.52 11.08
CA PHE A 33 -3.96 9.87 10.83
C PHE A 33 -2.87 10.87 10.45
N SER A 34 -1.66 10.39 10.15
CA SER A 34 -0.55 11.28 9.79
C SER A 34 -0.24 11.30 8.30
N GLY A 35 -0.69 10.28 7.55
CA GLY A 35 -0.37 10.17 6.14
C GLY A 35 -1.23 11.06 5.27
N LYS A 36 -0.84 11.21 4.00
CA LYS A 36 -1.54 12.11 3.06
C LYS A 36 -2.91 11.59 2.65
N TYR A 37 -3.11 10.27 2.65
CA TYR A 37 -4.23 9.69 1.91
C TYR A 37 -5.28 9.00 2.76
N TRP A 38 -5.13 8.96 4.09
CA TRP A 38 -6.12 8.27 4.91
C TRP A 38 -7.52 8.89 4.73
N ASP A 39 -7.58 10.20 4.48
CA ASP A 39 -8.82 10.95 4.32
C ASP A 39 -8.95 11.48 2.89
N CYS A 40 -8.31 10.85 1.92
CA CYS A 40 -8.40 11.26 0.52
C CYS A 40 -9.62 10.62 -0.13
N HIS A 41 -10.51 11.43 -0.68
CA HIS A 41 -11.73 10.99 -1.35
C HIS A 41 -11.74 11.34 -2.84
N ASP A 42 -10.63 11.83 -3.39
CA ASP A 42 -10.54 12.15 -4.80
C ASP A 42 -10.54 10.89 -5.65
N ARG A 43 -11.02 11.02 -6.87
CA ARG A 43 -11.02 9.92 -7.84
C ARG A 43 -9.63 9.77 -8.45
N GLY A 44 -9.15 8.57 -8.51
CA GLY A 44 -7.87 8.29 -9.11
C GLY A 44 -7.34 6.92 -8.75
N THR A 45 -6.05 6.74 -8.99
CA THR A 45 -5.37 5.47 -8.77
C THR A 45 -4.17 5.71 -7.85
N TYR A 46 -3.99 4.79 -6.91
CA TYR A 46 -2.86 4.81 -5.99
C TYR A 46 -1.78 3.87 -6.53
N HIS A 47 -0.62 4.44 -6.83
CA HIS A 47 0.53 3.72 -7.38
C HIS A 47 1.56 3.46 -6.30
N CYS A 48 2.42 2.47 -6.53
CA CYS A 48 3.53 2.21 -5.62
C CYS A 48 4.51 3.39 -5.62
N ALA A 49 4.84 3.90 -4.44
CA ALA A 49 5.77 5.02 -4.33
C ALA A 49 7.16 4.66 -4.85
N CYS A 50 7.53 3.39 -4.84
CA CYS A 50 8.85 2.94 -5.28
C CYS A 50 8.94 2.73 -6.79
N CYS A 51 8.00 1.99 -7.39
CA CYS A 51 8.11 1.56 -8.78
C CYS A 51 6.98 2.05 -9.69
N ASP A 52 6.02 2.78 -9.14
CA ASP A 52 4.90 3.37 -9.88
C ASP A 52 3.88 2.36 -10.40
N GLU A 53 3.90 1.13 -9.93
CA GLU A 53 2.91 0.13 -10.31
C GLU A 53 1.53 0.53 -9.76
N PRO A 54 0.45 0.49 -10.59
CA PRO A 54 -0.89 0.74 -10.07
C PRO A 54 -1.28 -0.34 -9.05
N LEU A 55 -1.71 0.06 -7.88
CA LEU A 55 -2.02 -0.87 -6.79
C LEU A 55 -3.49 -0.85 -6.37
N PHE A 56 -4.05 0.34 -6.17
CA PHE A 56 -5.42 0.47 -5.67
C PHE A 56 -6.15 1.60 -6.37
N SER A 57 -7.44 1.42 -6.54
CA SER A 57 -8.32 2.44 -7.13
C SER A 57 -9.13 3.11 -6.03
N SER A 58 -9.45 4.40 -6.22
CA SER A 58 -10.35 5.11 -5.34
C SER A 58 -11.73 4.45 -5.24
N ILE A 59 -12.10 3.67 -6.26
CA ILE A 59 -13.39 2.97 -6.27
C ILE A 59 -13.49 1.97 -5.11
N THR A 60 -12.39 1.35 -4.72
CA THR A 60 -12.39 0.35 -3.65
C THR A 60 -11.95 0.91 -2.30
N LYS A 61 -11.63 2.20 -2.24
CA LYS A 61 -11.24 2.85 -0.99
C LYS A 61 -12.45 3.10 -0.11
N PHE A 62 -12.30 2.85 1.19
CA PHE A 62 -13.36 3.11 2.15
C PHE A 62 -12.79 3.64 3.46
N ASP A 63 -13.63 4.28 4.26
CA ASP A 63 -13.24 4.81 5.57
C ASP A 63 -13.34 3.71 6.62
N SER A 64 -12.19 3.22 7.07
CA SER A 64 -12.15 2.14 8.06
C SER A 64 -12.12 2.66 9.50
N GLY A 65 -11.86 3.95 9.68
CA GLY A 65 -11.72 4.54 11.01
C GLY A 65 -10.36 4.29 11.65
N THR A 66 -9.44 3.62 10.95
CA THR A 66 -8.15 3.24 11.52
C THR A 66 -7.08 4.32 11.41
N GLY A 67 -7.26 5.30 10.51
CA GLY A 67 -6.27 6.36 10.30
C GLY A 67 -5.25 6.04 9.22
N TRP A 68 -5.44 4.93 8.50
CA TRP A 68 -4.65 4.56 7.32
C TRP A 68 -5.57 4.39 6.13
N PRO A 69 -5.07 4.67 4.90
CA PRO A 69 -5.87 4.37 3.71
C PRO A 69 -6.28 2.91 3.69
N SER A 70 -7.54 2.66 3.42
CA SER A 70 -8.07 1.30 3.42
C SER A 70 -8.81 1.01 2.13
N PHE A 71 -8.60 -0.20 1.61
CA PHE A 71 -9.18 -0.66 0.35
C PHE A 71 -9.69 -2.08 0.53
N TYR A 72 -10.75 -2.43 -0.17
CA TYR A 72 -11.23 -3.81 -0.09
C TYR A 72 -10.75 -4.68 -1.25
N GLN A 73 -10.05 -4.10 -2.21
CA GLN A 73 -9.57 -4.83 -3.38
C GLN A 73 -8.45 -4.05 -4.08
N SER A 74 -7.48 -4.76 -4.65
CA SER A 74 -6.44 -4.15 -5.49
C SER A 74 -6.96 -3.94 -6.92
N THR A 75 -6.23 -3.16 -7.73
CA THR A 75 -6.61 -2.92 -9.14
C THR A 75 -6.52 -4.20 -9.96
N ASP A 76 -5.59 -5.07 -9.61
CA ASP A 76 -5.32 -6.33 -10.30
C ASP A 76 -4.87 -7.34 -9.25
N PRO A 77 -5.41 -8.57 -9.26
CA PRO A 77 -4.99 -9.58 -8.28
C PRO A 77 -3.49 -9.84 -8.25
N LYS A 78 -2.79 -9.52 -9.34
CA LYS A 78 -1.34 -9.76 -9.44
C LYS A 78 -0.49 -8.57 -8.99
N SER A 79 -1.10 -7.43 -8.70
CA SER A 79 -0.35 -6.21 -8.34
C SER A 79 0.13 -6.22 -6.90
N VAL A 80 -0.62 -6.85 -6.01
CA VAL A 80 -0.31 -6.90 -4.58
C VAL A 80 -0.09 -8.35 -4.16
N ALA A 81 1.10 -8.62 -3.63
CA ALA A 81 1.44 -9.93 -3.08
C ALA A 81 1.20 -9.92 -1.58
N THR A 82 1.04 -11.09 -0.99
CA THR A 82 0.86 -11.22 0.45
C THR A 82 1.82 -12.24 1.02
N GLU A 83 2.27 -12.00 2.26
CA GLU A 83 3.13 -12.93 2.99
C GLU A 83 2.69 -12.98 4.46
N ASP A 84 2.88 -14.12 5.10
CA ASP A 84 2.61 -14.25 6.53
C ASP A 84 3.60 -13.40 7.33
N ASP A 85 3.07 -12.67 8.30
CA ASP A 85 3.88 -11.86 9.21
C ASP A 85 3.54 -12.27 10.64
N SER A 86 4.47 -12.98 11.29
CA SER A 86 4.26 -13.52 12.64
C SER A 86 5.04 -12.74 13.69
N THR A 87 5.29 -11.46 13.45
CA THR A 87 6.07 -10.61 14.35
C THR A 87 5.32 -10.37 15.68
N PHE A 88 6.04 -10.40 16.78
CA PHE A 88 5.52 -10.10 18.14
C PHE A 88 4.34 -10.99 18.55
N PHE A 89 4.39 -12.27 18.22
CA PHE A 89 3.34 -13.25 18.55
C PHE A 89 1.98 -12.93 17.92
N MET A 90 1.93 -11.97 16.99
CA MET A 90 0.72 -11.65 16.27
C MET A 90 0.79 -12.25 14.87
N ARG A 91 -0.29 -12.87 14.45
CA ARG A 91 -0.40 -13.40 13.10
C ARG A 91 -1.08 -12.37 12.23
N ARG A 92 -0.34 -11.85 11.28
CA ARG A 92 -0.87 -10.89 10.30
C ARG A 92 -0.47 -11.31 8.91
N VAL A 93 -1.14 -10.72 7.91
CA VAL A 93 -0.79 -10.93 6.51
C VAL A 93 -0.26 -9.61 5.98
N GLU A 94 1.01 -9.61 5.57
CA GLU A 94 1.66 -8.43 5.01
C GLU A 94 1.27 -8.25 3.55
N ALA A 95 1.03 -7.00 3.14
CA ALA A 95 0.78 -6.64 1.74
C ALA A 95 2.03 -6.01 1.15
N LEU A 96 2.43 -6.48 -0.04
CA LEU A 96 3.64 -6.03 -0.72
C LEU A 96 3.32 -5.69 -2.17
N CYS A 97 4.10 -4.75 -2.74
CA CYS A 97 4.05 -4.53 -4.18
C CYS A 97 4.69 -5.72 -4.87
N SER A 98 3.95 -6.39 -5.77
CA SER A 98 4.45 -7.58 -6.44
C SER A 98 5.62 -7.29 -7.37
N LYS A 99 5.78 -6.03 -7.81
CA LYS A 99 6.80 -5.65 -8.77
C LYS A 99 8.14 -5.30 -8.13
N CYS A 100 8.15 -4.70 -6.94
CA CYS A 100 9.40 -4.27 -6.30
C CYS A 100 9.54 -4.71 -4.85
N ASP A 101 8.59 -5.50 -4.33
CA ASP A 101 8.55 -5.99 -2.96
C ASP A 101 8.48 -4.89 -1.89
N ALA A 102 8.03 -3.68 -2.26
CA ALA A 102 7.83 -2.63 -1.28
C ALA A 102 6.80 -3.06 -0.23
N HIS A 103 7.09 -2.81 1.04
CA HIS A 103 6.13 -3.03 2.10
C HIS A 103 5.02 -1.99 2.00
N LEU A 104 3.78 -2.44 1.84
CA LEU A 104 2.63 -1.55 1.71
C LEU A 104 1.85 -1.42 3.02
N GLY A 105 1.64 -2.52 3.69
CA GLY A 105 0.84 -2.58 4.90
C GLY A 105 0.44 -4.00 5.19
N HIS A 106 -0.81 -4.17 5.63
CA HIS A 106 -1.34 -5.49 6.01
C HIS A 106 -2.75 -5.68 5.50
N VAL A 107 -3.17 -6.95 5.42
CA VAL A 107 -4.51 -7.33 4.98
C VAL A 107 -5.23 -8.02 6.14
N PHE A 108 -6.46 -7.61 6.40
CA PHE A 108 -7.32 -8.18 7.43
C PHE A 108 -8.62 -8.70 6.82
N GLU A 109 -9.29 -9.61 7.50
CA GLU A 109 -10.53 -10.23 7.01
C GLU A 109 -11.79 -9.54 7.53
N ASP A 110 -11.68 -8.32 7.98
CA ASP A 110 -12.78 -7.54 8.55
C ASP A 110 -13.19 -6.37 7.64
N GLY A 111 -13.10 -6.56 6.33
CA GLY A 111 -13.47 -5.57 5.36
C GLY A 111 -14.91 -5.70 4.86
N PRO A 112 -15.33 -4.73 4.01
CA PRO A 112 -16.68 -4.75 3.44
C PRO A 112 -16.83 -5.74 2.29
N GLN A 113 -18.08 -6.04 1.95
CA GLN A 113 -18.34 -6.78 0.74
C GLN A 113 -17.90 -5.96 -0.48
N PRO A 114 -17.52 -6.57 -1.61
CA PRO A 114 -17.69 -7.99 -1.92
C PRO A 114 -16.58 -8.93 -1.44
N THR A 115 -15.40 -8.39 -1.07
CA THR A 115 -14.27 -9.27 -0.74
C THR A 115 -14.21 -9.68 0.73
N GLY A 116 -14.74 -8.85 1.62
CA GLY A 116 -14.56 -9.07 3.05
C GLY A 116 -13.16 -8.74 3.53
N LEU A 117 -12.32 -8.15 2.69
CA LEU A 117 -10.94 -7.84 3.01
C LEU A 117 -10.74 -6.36 3.30
N ARG A 118 -9.80 -6.06 4.18
CA ARG A 118 -9.36 -4.70 4.45
C ARG A 118 -7.84 -4.64 4.25
N TYR A 119 -7.43 -4.02 3.14
CA TYR A 119 -6.03 -3.70 2.89
C TYR A 119 -5.74 -2.40 3.60
N CYS A 120 -5.02 -2.48 4.71
CA CYS A 120 -4.63 -1.31 5.50
C CYS A 120 -3.24 -0.89 5.07
N ILE A 121 -3.16 0.22 4.33
CA ILE A 121 -1.96 0.57 3.57
C ILE A 121 -1.39 1.89 4.09
N ASN A 122 -0.05 1.98 4.15
CA ASN A 122 0.63 3.21 4.53
C ASN A 122 0.58 4.22 3.39
N SER A 123 0.20 5.48 3.69
CA SER A 123 0.24 6.54 2.68
C SER A 123 1.64 6.72 2.11
N ALA A 124 2.67 6.53 2.93
CA ALA A 124 4.06 6.66 2.50
C ALA A 124 4.44 5.67 1.40
N SER A 125 3.70 4.54 1.29
CA SER A 125 3.93 3.54 0.24
C SER A 125 3.23 3.87 -1.06
N LEU A 126 2.42 4.92 -1.07
CA LEU A 126 1.53 5.23 -2.19
C LEU A 126 1.86 6.58 -2.82
N ASP A 127 1.60 6.67 -4.13
CA ASP A 127 1.63 7.90 -4.89
C ASP A 127 0.31 8.01 -5.62
N PHE A 128 -0.54 8.94 -5.21
CA PHE A 128 -1.88 9.09 -5.78
C PHE A 128 -1.83 9.87 -7.07
N LYS A 129 -2.44 9.32 -8.11
CA LYS A 129 -2.58 9.98 -9.39
C LYS A 129 -4.06 10.23 -9.66
N LYS A 130 -4.45 11.49 -9.63
CA LYS A 130 -5.84 11.89 -9.80
C LYS A 130 -6.33 11.55 -11.20
N SER A 131 -7.56 11.07 -11.28
CA SER A 131 -8.20 10.77 -12.56
C SER A 131 -8.41 12.06 -13.36
N LYS A 132 -8.11 12.00 -14.66
CA LYS A 132 -8.33 13.14 -15.56
C LYS A 132 -9.78 13.20 -16.05
N THR A 133 -10.52 12.13 -15.82
CA THR A 133 -11.92 12.06 -16.25
C THR A 133 -12.81 12.52 -15.10
N THR A 134 -13.62 13.48 -15.34
CA THR A 134 -14.60 13.95 -14.37
C THR A 134 -15.92 13.22 -14.51
#